data_bc7815f722ad4ee49338ce03d47cf91f
#
_entry.id   bc7815f722ad4ee49338ce03d47cf91f
#
_cell.length_a   1.000
_cell.length_b   1.000
_cell.length_c   1.000
_cell.angle_alpha   90.00
_cell.angle_beta   90.00
_cell.angle_gamma   90.00
#
_symmetry.space_group_name_H-M   'P 1'
#
loop_
_entity.id
_entity.type
_entity.pdbx_description
1 polymer ?
#
loop_
_entity_poly.entity_id
_entity_poly.type
_entity_poly.pdbx_seq_one_letter_code
_entity_poly.pdbx_strand_id
1 'polypeptide(L)'
;MSADYERAKQYALGRLAGELSPHLAYHSLRHTRDDVLPAVLRLAQASGVNGDALLCLATAALFHDIGFLVDYDDHEAHGITVARAALPTFGYSTAQLDVIAELIAATRMPQRPTSPLAELLCDADLDVLGRADFWDVNRLLLAETEHHHGRIIGEAEWLTTQLRFLEEHVYFSGAARILRDTGKEQNVGLMRHALHGLNGSGVHRRGAHDG
;
A
#
# COMPACT_ATOMS: atom_id res chain seq x y z
N MET A 1 3.88 -30.34 10.69
CA MET A 1 5.05 -29.67 10.08
C MET A 1 4.92 -28.21 10.40
N SER A 2 6.00 -27.52 10.68
CA SER A 2 5.95 -26.05 10.89
C SER A 2 5.90 -25.33 9.54
N ALA A 3 5.24 -24.16 9.50
CA ALA A 3 5.19 -23.34 8.30
C ALA A 3 6.60 -22.93 7.85
N ASP A 4 6.86 -23.04 6.55
CA ASP A 4 8.12 -22.68 5.90
C ASP A 4 7.99 -21.28 5.26
N TYR A 5 8.30 -20.28 6.06
CA TYR A 5 8.23 -18.87 5.65
C TYR A 5 9.14 -18.55 4.47
N GLU A 6 10.35 -19.09 4.43
CA GLU A 6 11.30 -18.77 3.36
C GLU A 6 10.82 -19.30 2.01
N ARG A 7 10.21 -20.49 1.97
CA ARG A 7 9.60 -21.00 0.74
C ARG A 7 8.37 -20.18 0.32
N ALA A 8 7.52 -19.78 1.27
CA ALA A 8 6.38 -18.91 0.98
C ALA A 8 6.83 -17.55 0.43
N LYS A 9 7.88 -16.95 1.02
CA LYS A 9 8.49 -15.69 0.56
C LYS A 9 9.08 -15.83 -0.84
N GLN A 10 9.86 -16.88 -1.11
CA GLN A 10 10.43 -17.14 -2.43
C GLN A 10 9.33 -17.32 -3.48
N TYR A 11 8.26 -18.03 -3.14
CA TYR A 11 7.11 -18.21 -4.03
C TYR A 11 6.44 -16.87 -4.35
N ALA A 12 6.07 -16.07 -3.34
CA ALA A 12 5.37 -14.80 -3.55
C ALA A 12 6.22 -13.81 -4.36
N LEU A 13 7.47 -13.57 -3.93
CA LEU A 13 8.36 -12.63 -4.61
C LEU A 13 8.75 -13.11 -6.01
N GLY A 14 8.92 -14.41 -6.21
CA GLY A 14 9.22 -14.98 -7.52
C GLY A 14 8.06 -14.79 -8.51
N ARG A 15 6.83 -14.98 -8.06
CA ARG A 15 5.63 -14.72 -8.85
C ARG A 15 5.48 -13.24 -9.21
N LEU A 16 5.59 -12.35 -8.20
CA LEU A 16 5.55 -10.91 -8.43
C LEU A 16 6.64 -10.44 -9.40
N ALA A 17 7.85 -10.99 -9.29
CA ALA A 17 8.96 -10.63 -10.19
C ALA A 17 8.76 -11.06 -11.64
N GLY A 18 8.10 -12.21 -11.85
CA GLY A 18 8.01 -12.84 -13.17
C GLY A 18 6.68 -12.61 -13.90
N GLU A 19 5.61 -12.31 -13.18
CA GLU A 19 4.25 -12.35 -13.71
C GLU A 19 3.49 -11.00 -13.62
N LEU A 20 3.96 -10.03 -12.79
CA LEU A 20 3.30 -8.73 -12.71
C LEU A 20 3.34 -7.98 -14.03
N SER A 21 2.23 -7.32 -14.36
CA SER A 21 2.18 -6.40 -15.47
C SER A 21 3.19 -5.26 -15.29
N PRO A 22 3.98 -4.89 -16.33
CA PRO A 22 4.90 -3.76 -16.26
C PRO A 22 4.19 -2.41 -16.10
N HIS A 23 2.88 -2.37 -16.25
CA HIS A 23 2.06 -1.16 -16.05
C HIS A 23 1.69 -0.94 -14.57
N LEU A 24 1.92 -1.90 -13.70
CA LEU A 24 1.80 -1.75 -12.26
C LEU A 24 3.07 -1.09 -11.72
N ALA A 25 3.14 0.24 -11.88
CA ALA A 25 4.32 1.01 -11.51
C ALA A 25 4.43 1.19 -9.99
N TYR A 26 3.29 1.30 -9.29
CA TYR A 26 3.19 1.41 -7.85
C TYR A 26 3.06 0.04 -7.18
N HIS A 27 2.00 -0.75 -7.52
CA HIS A 27 1.77 -2.10 -6.97
C HIS A 27 2.74 -3.11 -7.59
N SER A 28 4.02 -2.91 -7.36
CA SER A 28 5.14 -3.63 -7.97
C SER A 28 5.82 -4.56 -6.96
N LEU A 29 6.73 -5.41 -7.43
CA LEU A 29 7.60 -6.20 -6.56
C LEU A 29 8.31 -5.32 -5.52
N ARG A 30 8.72 -4.09 -5.89
CA ARG A 30 9.38 -3.15 -4.97
C ARG A 30 8.44 -2.79 -3.80
N HIS A 31 7.18 -2.45 -4.08
CA HIS A 31 6.19 -2.12 -3.06
C HIS A 31 6.10 -3.24 -2.01
N THR A 32 5.86 -4.47 -2.43
CA THR A 32 5.78 -5.60 -1.50
C THR A 32 7.09 -5.89 -0.78
N ARG A 33 8.22 -5.95 -1.52
CA ARG A 33 9.49 -6.43 -0.97
C ARG A 33 10.25 -5.38 -0.17
N ASP A 34 10.28 -4.12 -0.67
CA ASP A 34 11.18 -3.08 -0.17
C ASP A 34 10.44 -2.03 0.67
N ASP A 35 9.11 -1.90 0.49
CA ASP A 35 8.31 -0.94 1.23
C ASP A 35 7.46 -1.64 2.32
N VAL A 36 6.47 -2.46 1.96
CA VAL A 36 5.49 -3.02 2.90
C VAL A 36 6.10 -4.05 3.85
N LEU A 37 6.84 -5.02 3.36
CA LEU A 37 7.43 -6.04 4.24
C LEU A 37 8.39 -5.44 5.29
N PRO A 38 9.33 -4.54 4.96
CA PRO A 38 10.13 -3.86 5.97
C PRO A 38 9.33 -2.98 6.94
N ALA A 39 8.25 -2.32 6.47
CA ALA A 39 7.37 -1.55 7.33
C ALA A 39 6.65 -2.44 8.33
N VAL A 40 6.08 -3.57 7.89
CA VAL A 40 5.48 -4.59 8.75
C VAL A 40 6.44 -5.04 9.84
N LEU A 41 7.69 -5.38 9.49
CA LEU A 41 8.67 -5.85 10.46
C LEU A 41 9.03 -4.78 11.52
N ARG A 42 9.14 -3.50 11.09
CA ARG A 42 9.37 -2.38 12.03
C ARG A 42 8.19 -2.16 12.97
N LEU A 43 6.97 -2.15 12.43
CA LEU A 43 5.76 -1.93 13.22
C LEU A 43 5.49 -3.10 14.16
N ALA A 44 5.70 -4.34 13.71
CA ALA A 44 5.60 -5.54 14.54
C ALA A 44 6.60 -5.51 15.72
N GLN A 45 7.86 -5.15 15.46
CA GLN A 45 8.88 -5.00 16.51
C GLN A 45 8.48 -3.91 17.52
N ALA A 46 8.02 -2.75 17.07
CA ALA A 46 7.60 -1.66 17.92
C ALA A 46 6.35 -2.00 18.77
N SER A 47 5.53 -2.94 18.28
CA SER A 47 4.31 -3.41 18.94
C SER A 47 4.51 -4.70 19.74
N GLY A 48 5.73 -5.25 19.81
CA GLY A 48 6.04 -6.49 20.53
C GLY A 48 5.46 -7.75 19.89
N VAL A 49 5.08 -7.71 18.62
CA VAL A 49 4.54 -8.86 17.87
C VAL A 49 5.67 -9.83 17.52
N ASN A 50 5.49 -11.11 17.83
CA ASN A 50 6.49 -12.17 17.61
C ASN A 50 5.82 -13.53 17.33
N GLY A 51 6.65 -14.59 17.15
CA GLY A 51 6.18 -15.96 16.99
C GLY A 51 5.23 -16.13 15.81
N ASP A 52 4.15 -16.87 16.03
CA ASP A 52 3.17 -17.22 14.99
C ASP A 52 2.40 -15.99 14.45
N ALA A 53 2.14 -15.01 15.31
CA ALA A 53 1.51 -13.76 14.90
C ALA A 53 2.40 -12.98 13.91
N LEU A 54 3.70 -12.89 14.16
CA LEU A 54 4.66 -12.26 13.24
C LEU A 54 4.78 -13.06 11.95
N LEU A 55 4.79 -14.39 12.01
CA LEU A 55 4.79 -15.25 10.83
C LEU A 55 3.58 -14.96 9.93
N CYS A 56 2.36 -14.95 10.50
CA CYS A 56 1.15 -14.66 9.74
C CYS A 56 1.17 -13.26 9.16
N LEU A 57 1.57 -12.25 9.94
CA LEU A 57 1.62 -10.87 9.51
C LEU A 57 2.63 -10.64 8.38
N ALA A 58 3.85 -11.18 8.49
CA ALA A 58 4.87 -11.08 7.46
C ALA A 58 4.47 -11.84 6.18
N THR A 59 3.77 -12.99 6.34
CA THR A 59 3.25 -13.74 5.18
C THR A 59 2.11 -12.97 4.51
N ALA A 60 1.19 -12.36 5.27
CA ALA A 60 0.14 -11.53 4.70
C ALA A 60 0.72 -10.34 3.91
N ALA A 61 1.78 -9.70 4.41
CA ALA A 61 2.49 -8.64 3.69
C ALA A 61 3.07 -9.10 2.34
N LEU A 62 3.54 -10.35 2.24
CA LEU A 62 4.04 -10.91 0.97
C LEU A 62 2.92 -11.22 -0.03
N PHE A 63 1.70 -11.44 0.45
CA PHE A 63 0.58 -11.91 -0.37
C PHE A 63 -0.52 -10.86 -0.57
N HIS A 64 -0.47 -9.67 0.07
CA HIS A 64 -1.57 -8.70 0.02
C HIS A 64 -1.87 -8.26 -1.42
N ASP A 65 -0.84 -8.01 -2.21
CA ASP A 65 -0.92 -7.55 -3.59
C ASP A 65 -0.74 -8.65 -4.65
N ILE A 66 -0.53 -9.91 -4.23
CA ILE A 66 -0.29 -10.99 -5.21
C ILE A 66 -1.50 -11.22 -6.14
N GLY A 67 -2.66 -10.75 -5.75
CA GLY A 67 -3.86 -10.83 -6.56
C GLY A 67 -3.84 -9.98 -7.82
N PHE A 68 -2.99 -8.95 -7.91
CA PHE A 68 -2.74 -8.20 -9.14
C PHE A 68 -2.19 -9.06 -10.30
N LEU A 69 -1.71 -10.26 -10.01
CA LEU A 69 -1.39 -11.26 -11.03
C LEU A 69 -2.64 -11.81 -11.74
N VAL A 70 -3.82 -11.62 -11.16
CA VAL A 70 -5.09 -12.16 -11.67
C VAL A 70 -5.94 -11.03 -12.25
N ASP A 71 -6.22 -10.00 -11.44
CA ASP A 71 -7.01 -8.84 -11.85
C ASP A 71 -6.61 -7.63 -11.01
N TYR A 72 -6.83 -6.43 -11.55
CA TYR A 72 -6.63 -5.17 -10.85
C TYR A 72 -7.74 -4.95 -9.80
N ASP A 73 -8.98 -5.20 -10.21
CA ASP A 73 -10.13 -5.09 -9.34
C ASP A 73 -10.20 -6.31 -8.40
N ASP A 74 -10.64 -6.09 -7.15
CA ASP A 74 -10.76 -7.12 -6.12
C ASP A 74 -9.45 -7.95 -5.89
N HIS A 75 -8.27 -7.34 -6.13
CA HIS A 75 -6.99 -8.04 -6.00
C HIS A 75 -6.78 -8.67 -4.62
N GLU A 76 -7.36 -8.14 -3.54
CA GLU A 76 -7.28 -8.73 -2.21
C GLU A 76 -7.99 -10.10 -2.17
N ALA A 77 -9.16 -10.23 -2.80
CA ALA A 77 -9.88 -11.49 -2.88
C ALA A 77 -9.12 -12.53 -3.72
N HIS A 78 -8.49 -12.08 -4.81
CA HIS A 78 -7.60 -12.92 -5.62
C HIS A 78 -6.35 -13.30 -4.85
N GLY A 79 -5.75 -12.38 -4.10
CA GLY A 79 -4.60 -12.62 -3.22
C GLY A 79 -4.90 -13.68 -2.15
N ILE A 80 -6.06 -13.61 -1.51
CA ILE A 80 -6.53 -14.62 -0.56
C ILE A 80 -6.67 -15.99 -1.24
N THR A 81 -7.21 -16.02 -2.46
CA THR A 81 -7.35 -17.27 -3.22
C THR A 81 -6.00 -17.89 -3.52
N VAL A 82 -5.02 -17.10 -3.96
CA VAL A 82 -3.64 -17.55 -4.21
C VAL A 82 -2.99 -18.04 -2.91
N ALA A 83 -3.13 -17.30 -1.81
CA ALA A 83 -2.57 -17.69 -0.51
C ALA A 83 -3.14 -19.01 -0.01
N ARG A 84 -4.46 -19.20 -0.07
CA ARG A 84 -5.14 -20.45 0.34
C ARG A 84 -4.75 -21.64 -0.52
N ALA A 85 -4.41 -21.45 -1.78
CA ALA A 85 -3.95 -22.53 -2.66
C ALA A 85 -2.47 -22.87 -2.41
N ALA A 86 -1.60 -21.89 -2.21
CA ALA A 86 -0.16 -22.08 -2.14
C ALA A 86 0.35 -22.44 -0.74
N LEU A 87 -0.07 -21.73 0.30
CA LEU A 87 0.51 -21.80 1.64
C LEU A 87 0.38 -23.18 2.34
N PRO A 88 -0.68 -23.98 2.11
CA PRO A 88 -0.72 -25.37 2.64
C PRO A 88 0.46 -26.22 2.18
N THR A 89 0.97 -26.00 0.96
CA THR A 89 2.14 -26.73 0.42
C THR A 89 3.45 -26.35 1.12
N PHE A 90 3.44 -25.25 1.88
CA PHE A 90 4.55 -24.75 2.70
C PHE A 90 4.31 -25.04 4.19
N GLY A 91 3.33 -25.87 4.54
CA GLY A 91 3.09 -26.33 5.91
C GLY A 91 2.27 -25.35 6.77
N TYR A 92 1.63 -24.33 6.20
CA TYR A 92 0.71 -23.46 6.93
C TYR A 92 -0.56 -24.21 7.32
N SER A 93 -1.00 -24.03 8.56
CA SER A 93 -2.25 -24.59 9.07
C SER A 93 -3.47 -23.78 8.61
N THR A 94 -4.66 -24.39 8.68
CA THR A 94 -5.92 -23.70 8.37
C THR A 94 -6.11 -22.45 9.23
N ALA A 95 -5.77 -22.50 10.53
CA ALA A 95 -5.86 -21.34 11.41
C ALA A 95 -4.94 -20.18 10.97
N GLN A 96 -3.72 -20.48 10.54
CA GLN A 96 -2.81 -19.46 10.00
C GLN A 96 -3.35 -18.89 8.68
N LEU A 97 -3.92 -19.73 7.81
CA LEU A 97 -4.56 -19.28 6.56
C LEU A 97 -5.74 -18.34 6.80
N ASP A 98 -6.55 -18.61 7.85
CA ASP A 98 -7.68 -17.75 8.17
C ASP A 98 -7.22 -16.39 8.68
N VAL A 99 -6.18 -16.34 9.53
CA VAL A 99 -5.56 -15.09 9.94
C VAL A 99 -4.97 -14.33 8.75
N ILE A 100 -4.19 -14.98 7.90
CA ILE A 100 -3.58 -14.35 6.71
C ILE A 100 -4.66 -13.79 5.78
N ALA A 101 -5.74 -14.52 5.55
CA ALA A 101 -6.85 -14.07 4.73
C ALA A 101 -7.57 -12.85 5.31
N GLU A 102 -7.79 -12.81 6.64
CA GLU A 102 -8.33 -11.65 7.35
C GLU A 102 -7.42 -10.42 7.17
N LEU A 103 -6.11 -10.60 7.34
CA LEU A 103 -5.15 -9.52 7.20
C LEU A 103 -5.13 -8.95 5.78
N ILE A 104 -5.11 -9.81 4.76
CA ILE A 104 -5.17 -9.36 3.35
C ILE A 104 -6.50 -8.65 3.07
N ALA A 105 -7.63 -9.18 3.53
CA ALA A 105 -8.93 -8.54 3.33
C ALA A 105 -9.02 -7.15 3.96
N ALA A 106 -8.29 -6.89 5.04
CA ALA A 106 -8.29 -5.61 5.74
C ALA A 106 -7.61 -4.48 4.95
N THR A 107 -6.71 -4.79 3.99
CA THR A 107 -6.05 -3.77 3.16
C THR A 107 -6.97 -3.17 2.09
N ARG A 108 -8.11 -3.81 1.81
CA ARG A 108 -9.10 -3.31 0.85
C ARG A 108 -9.57 -1.90 1.19
N MET A 109 -9.51 -1.02 0.18
CA MET A 109 -9.93 0.38 0.36
C MET A 109 -11.47 0.54 0.36
N PRO A 110 -12.03 1.35 1.28
CA PRO A 110 -11.36 1.97 2.42
C PRO A 110 -10.98 0.91 3.47
N GLN A 111 -9.74 0.96 3.97
CA GLN A 111 -9.21 -0.02 4.93
C GLN A 111 -10.09 -0.09 6.19
N ARG A 112 -10.37 -1.32 6.65
CA ARG A 112 -11.19 -1.58 7.85
C ARG A 112 -10.58 -2.71 8.67
N PRO A 113 -9.46 -2.46 9.37
CA PRO A 113 -8.84 -3.50 10.20
C PRO A 113 -9.76 -3.89 11.36
N THR A 114 -9.83 -5.20 11.63
CA THR A 114 -10.66 -5.79 12.68
C THR A 114 -9.84 -6.35 13.83
N SER A 115 -8.51 -6.31 13.72
CA SER A 115 -7.59 -6.80 14.74
C SER A 115 -6.32 -5.94 14.79
N PRO A 116 -5.58 -5.95 15.93
CA PRO A 116 -4.30 -5.23 16.02
C PRO A 116 -3.27 -5.64 14.96
N LEU A 117 -3.27 -6.90 14.51
CA LEU A 117 -2.41 -7.34 13.41
C LEU A 117 -2.84 -6.74 12.07
N ALA A 118 -4.14 -6.65 11.82
CA ALA A 118 -4.68 -6.02 10.62
C ALA A 118 -4.35 -4.52 10.59
N GLU A 119 -4.41 -3.82 11.75
CA GLU A 119 -3.96 -2.43 11.85
C GLU A 119 -2.51 -2.27 11.39
N LEU A 120 -1.61 -3.18 11.80
CA LEU A 120 -0.20 -3.11 11.42
C LEU A 120 0.02 -3.33 9.93
N LEU A 121 -0.74 -4.23 9.28
CA LEU A 121 -0.61 -4.44 7.84
C LEU A 121 -1.17 -3.25 7.06
N CYS A 122 -2.33 -2.74 7.43
CA CYS A 122 -2.93 -1.56 6.81
C CYS A 122 -2.01 -0.34 6.90
N ASP A 123 -1.42 -0.10 8.09
CA ASP A 123 -0.47 1.00 8.29
C ASP A 123 0.83 0.81 7.50
N ALA A 124 1.30 -0.43 7.36
CA ALA A 124 2.50 -0.75 6.60
C ALA A 124 2.29 -0.57 5.09
N ASP A 125 1.13 -0.91 4.58
CA ASP A 125 0.73 -0.73 3.19
C ASP A 125 0.72 0.76 2.81
N LEU A 126 0.27 1.61 3.72
CA LEU A 126 0.23 3.07 3.58
C LEU A 126 1.39 3.81 4.28
N ASP A 127 2.47 3.11 4.66
CA ASP A 127 3.67 3.69 5.31
C ASP A 127 4.25 4.88 4.52
N VAL A 128 4.14 4.82 3.19
CA VAL A 128 4.63 5.85 2.26
C VAL A 128 4.04 7.24 2.52
N LEU A 129 2.82 7.34 3.04
CA LEU A 129 2.15 8.62 3.25
C LEU A 129 2.92 9.55 4.20
N GLY A 130 3.69 8.97 5.13
CA GLY A 130 4.55 9.70 6.07
C GLY A 130 6.04 9.62 5.76
N ARG A 131 6.43 9.18 4.56
CA ARG A 131 7.84 9.06 4.14
C ARG A 131 8.31 10.28 3.37
N ALA A 132 9.62 10.49 3.36
CA ALA A 132 10.24 11.60 2.62
C ALA A 132 10.19 11.42 1.09
N ASP A 133 10.12 10.17 0.62
CA ASP A 133 10.02 9.82 -0.81
C ASP A 133 8.56 9.71 -1.30
N PHE A 134 7.59 10.17 -0.50
CA PHE A 134 6.16 10.16 -0.83
C PHE A 134 5.87 10.69 -2.24
N TRP A 135 6.48 11.81 -2.63
CA TRP A 135 6.24 12.44 -3.92
C TRP A 135 6.69 11.58 -5.11
N ASP A 136 7.82 10.91 -5.00
CA ASP A 136 8.32 10.05 -6.06
C ASP A 136 7.45 8.81 -6.20
N VAL A 137 7.02 8.23 -5.08
CA VAL A 137 6.12 7.07 -5.08
C VAL A 137 4.72 7.46 -5.55
N ASN A 138 4.21 8.63 -5.16
CA ASN A 138 2.91 9.14 -5.60
C ASN A 138 2.84 9.34 -7.13
N ARG A 139 3.96 9.68 -7.79
CA ARG A 139 4.04 9.73 -9.27
C ARG A 139 3.90 8.35 -9.90
N LEU A 140 4.40 7.29 -9.26
CA LEU A 140 4.21 5.92 -9.74
C LEU A 140 2.74 5.52 -9.67
N LEU A 141 2.05 5.89 -8.59
CA LEU A 141 0.62 5.65 -8.44
C LEU A 141 -0.20 6.44 -9.49
N LEU A 142 0.17 7.67 -9.79
CA LEU A 142 -0.45 8.44 -10.87
C LEU A 142 -0.33 7.72 -12.21
N ALA A 143 0.89 7.33 -12.60
CA ALA A 143 1.14 6.66 -13.87
C ALA A 143 0.36 5.34 -14.00
N GLU A 144 0.27 4.57 -12.92
CA GLU A 144 -0.52 3.34 -12.86
C GLU A 144 -2.01 3.62 -12.99
N THR A 145 -2.53 4.64 -12.27
CA THR A 145 -3.94 5.04 -12.30
C THR A 145 -4.34 5.54 -13.69
N GLU A 146 -3.50 6.33 -14.34
CA GLU A 146 -3.73 6.80 -15.72
C GLU A 146 -3.81 5.63 -16.71
N HIS A 147 -2.90 4.66 -16.56
CA HIS A 147 -2.92 3.47 -17.41
C HIS A 147 -4.19 2.64 -17.18
N HIS A 148 -4.55 2.37 -15.92
CA HIS A 148 -5.75 1.59 -15.58
C HIS A 148 -7.04 2.24 -16.08
N HIS A 149 -7.16 3.57 -15.92
CA HIS A 149 -8.35 4.32 -16.37
C HIS A 149 -8.33 4.67 -17.87
N GLY A 150 -7.22 4.44 -18.57
CA GLY A 150 -7.06 4.79 -19.99
C GLY A 150 -7.15 6.28 -20.29
N ARG A 151 -6.84 7.15 -19.31
CA ARG A 151 -6.90 8.61 -19.47
C ARG A 151 -5.79 9.33 -18.71
N ILE A 152 -5.37 10.46 -19.25
CA ILE A 152 -4.46 11.38 -18.53
C ILE A 152 -5.24 12.12 -17.43
N ILE A 153 -4.66 12.18 -16.24
CA ILE A 153 -5.21 12.89 -15.10
C ILE A 153 -4.49 14.23 -14.94
N GLY A 154 -5.24 15.34 -14.93
CA GLY A 154 -4.65 16.66 -14.75
C GLY A 154 -3.98 16.81 -13.37
N GLU A 155 -2.87 17.56 -13.33
CA GLU A 155 -2.10 17.71 -12.08
C GLU A 155 -2.96 18.25 -10.91
N ALA A 156 -3.80 19.25 -11.16
CA ALA A 156 -4.70 19.80 -10.14
C ALA A 156 -5.76 18.79 -9.67
N GLU A 157 -6.29 17.96 -10.57
CA GLU A 157 -7.22 16.87 -10.25
C GLU A 157 -6.55 15.84 -9.36
N TRP A 158 -5.34 15.42 -9.75
CA TRP A 158 -4.55 14.44 -9.00
C TRP A 158 -4.21 14.95 -7.60
N LEU A 159 -3.62 16.15 -7.52
CA LEU A 159 -3.24 16.73 -6.22
C LEU A 159 -4.45 16.92 -5.30
N THR A 160 -5.60 17.31 -5.83
CA THR A 160 -6.83 17.46 -5.05
C THR A 160 -7.28 16.11 -4.47
N THR A 161 -7.25 15.06 -5.29
CA THR A 161 -7.63 13.71 -4.88
C THR A 161 -6.68 13.16 -3.81
N GLN A 162 -5.38 13.30 -4.03
CA GLN A 162 -4.37 12.83 -3.10
C GLN A 162 -4.34 13.61 -1.79
N LEU A 163 -4.54 14.93 -1.85
CA LEU A 163 -4.63 15.76 -0.65
C LEU A 163 -5.80 15.33 0.23
N ARG A 164 -6.99 15.14 -0.36
CA ARG A 164 -8.15 14.66 0.37
C ARG A 164 -7.87 13.29 1.02
N PHE A 165 -7.27 12.36 0.29
CA PHE A 165 -6.91 11.05 0.81
C PHE A 165 -5.95 11.16 2.00
N LEU A 166 -4.88 11.98 1.90
CA LEU A 166 -3.93 12.22 2.98
C LEU A 166 -4.60 12.83 4.22
N GLU A 167 -5.53 13.77 4.03
CA GLU A 167 -6.24 14.44 5.13
C GLU A 167 -7.23 13.52 5.85
N GLU A 168 -7.93 12.66 5.09
CA GLU A 168 -8.90 11.71 5.64
C GLU A 168 -8.23 10.48 6.29
N HIS A 169 -7.04 10.10 5.82
CA HIS A 169 -6.31 8.95 6.35
C HIS A 169 -5.81 9.20 7.77
N VAL A 170 -5.94 8.19 8.62
CA VAL A 170 -5.36 8.13 9.98
C VAL A 170 -4.70 6.78 10.16
N TYR A 171 -3.45 6.76 10.63
CA TYR A 171 -2.81 5.49 10.99
C TYR A 171 -3.54 4.85 12.17
N PHE A 172 -3.76 3.55 12.12
CA PHE A 172 -4.52 2.81 13.11
C PHE A 172 -3.70 2.52 14.37
N SER A 173 -2.47 2.03 14.22
CA SER A 173 -1.61 1.64 15.32
C SER A 173 -0.86 2.81 15.95
N GLY A 174 -0.61 2.74 17.26
CA GLY A 174 0.23 3.72 17.93
C GLY A 174 1.67 3.76 17.39
N ALA A 175 2.20 2.62 16.96
CA ALA A 175 3.55 2.51 16.39
C ALA A 175 3.67 3.30 15.07
N ALA A 176 2.70 3.16 14.18
CA ALA A 176 2.69 3.89 12.91
C ALA A 176 2.50 5.39 13.13
N ARG A 177 1.60 5.80 14.02
CA ARG A 177 1.42 7.23 14.36
C ARG A 177 2.72 7.86 14.83
N ILE A 178 3.41 7.24 15.79
CA ILE A 178 4.70 7.74 16.30
C ILE A 178 5.73 7.87 15.17
N LEU A 179 5.74 6.92 14.25
CA LEU A 179 6.73 6.86 13.17
C LEU A 179 6.44 7.82 12.01
N ARG A 180 5.16 8.06 11.68
CA ARG A 180 4.74 8.62 10.40
C ARG A 180 3.88 9.87 10.44
N ASP A 181 3.20 10.19 11.56
CA ASP A 181 2.27 11.34 11.59
C ASP A 181 2.97 12.65 11.22
N THR A 182 4.15 12.93 11.79
CA THR A 182 4.90 14.16 11.48
C THR A 182 5.27 14.25 10.00
N GLY A 183 5.74 13.16 9.40
CA GLY A 183 6.08 13.13 7.97
C GLY A 183 4.83 13.28 7.08
N LYS A 184 3.72 12.66 7.48
CA LYS A 184 2.45 12.81 6.78
C LYS A 184 1.93 14.26 6.83
N GLU A 185 1.99 14.92 7.98
CA GLU A 185 1.65 16.34 8.10
C GLU A 185 2.51 17.24 7.19
N GLN A 186 3.81 16.95 7.10
CA GLN A 186 4.70 17.64 6.17
C GLN A 186 4.27 17.44 4.71
N ASN A 187 3.97 16.21 4.31
CA ASN A 187 3.51 15.88 2.97
C ASN A 187 2.17 16.55 2.62
N VAL A 188 1.22 16.61 3.58
CA VAL A 188 -0.02 17.40 3.45
C VAL A 188 0.27 18.88 3.21
N GLY A 189 1.18 19.46 3.98
CA GLY A 189 1.58 20.88 3.83
C GLY A 189 2.17 21.17 2.46
N LEU A 190 3.09 20.32 2.00
CA LEU A 190 3.69 20.44 0.67
C LEU A 190 2.66 20.30 -0.46
N MET A 191 1.72 19.36 -0.33
CA MET A 191 0.68 19.14 -1.35
C MET A 191 -0.30 20.32 -1.43
N ARG A 192 -0.71 20.89 -0.29
CA ARG A 192 -1.50 22.13 -0.24
C ARG A 192 -0.78 23.27 -0.93
N HIS A 193 0.52 23.43 -0.67
CA HIS A 193 1.33 24.48 -1.29
C HIS A 193 1.39 24.32 -2.82
N ALA A 194 1.65 23.11 -3.30
CA ALA A 194 1.67 22.81 -4.74
C ALA A 194 0.33 23.12 -5.41
N LEU A 195 -0.78 22.71 -4.81
CA LEU A 195 -2.12 22.96 -5.33
C LEU A 195 -2.46 24.46 -5.37
N HIS A 196 -2.07 25.22 -4.35
CA HIS A 196 -2.24 26.69 -4.33
C HIS A 196 -1.43 27.37 -5.45
N GLY A 197 -0.22 26.90 -5.72
CA GLY A 197 0.63 27.43 -6.81
C GLY A 197 -0.01 27.27 -8.19
N LEU A 198 -0.64 26.13 -8.46
CA LEU A 198 -1.35 25.88 -9.71
C LEU A 198 -2.55 26.81 -9.88
N ASN A 199 -3.34 27.02 -8.82
CA ASN A 199 -4.52 27.89 -8.87
C ASN A 199 -4.15 29.38 -9.04
N GLY A 200 -3.02 29.83 -8.43
CA GLY A 200 -2.52 31.21 -8.58
C GLY A 200 -1.99 31.53 -9.97
N SER A 201 -1.39 30.56 -10.65
CA SER A 201 -0.85 30.73 -12.00
C SER A 201 -1.94 30.84 -13.09
N GLY A 202 -3.14 30.31 -12.82
CA GLY A 202 -4.29 30.36 -13.73
C GLY A 202 -4.96 31.73 -13.81
N VAL A 203 -4.83 32.56 -12.78
CA VAL A 203 -5.49 33.87 -12.67
C VAL A 203 -4.77 34.94 -13.53
N HIS A 204 -3.46 34.84 -13.71
CA HIS A 204 -2.68 35.83 -14.49
C HIS A 204 -2.75 35.66 -16.00
N ARG A 205 -3.29 34.57 -16.55
CA ARG A 205 -3.44 34.38 -18.01
C ARG A 205 -4.76 34.88 -18.60
N ARG A 206 -5.72 35.31 -17.78
CA ARG A 206 -7.02 35.83 -18.28
C ARG A 206 -7.13 37.35 -18.37
N GLY A 207 -6.06 38.09 -18.02
CA GLY A 207 -6.07 39.56 -17.97
C GLY A 207 -5.38 40.30 -19.13
N ALA A 208 -4.95 39.60 -20.20
CA ALA A 208 -4.15 40.21 -21.28
C ALA A 208 -4.78 40.07 -22.67
N HIS A 209 -6.11 40.21 -22.78
CA HIS A 209 -6.78 40.42 -24.07
C HIS A 209 -8.04 41.26 -23.86
N ASP A 210 -7.83 42.56 -23.68
CA ASP A 210 -8.76 43.64 -24.08
C ASP A 210 -7.95 44.93 -23.99
N GLY A 211 -7.53 45.39 -25.18
CA GLY A 211 -6.83 46.64 -25.43
C GLY A 211 -6.59 46.82 -26.91
#